data_bd08ef60f91548439491e41b663a1507
#
_entry.id   bd08ef60f91548439491e41b663a1507
#
_cell.length_a   1.000
_cell.length_b   1.000
_cell.length_c   1.000
_cell.angle_alpha   90.00
_cell.angle_beta   90.00
_cell.angle_gamma   90.00
#
_symmetry.space_group_name_H-M   'P 1'
#
loop_
_entity.id
_entity.type
_entity.pdbx_description
1 polymer ?
#
loop_
_entity_poly.entity_id
_entity_poly.type
_entity_poly.pdbx_seq_one_letter_code
_entity_poly.pdbx_strand_id
1 'polypeptide(L)'
;MAKKEKKVRIFSALEVADICGVVNQTAINWIKNGFLKAFMTPGGQYRVYAEDLLAFLSSRGMRIPQELQESDENTADWRRILIVDDDENINTLLKRFLTRRLPSYTIMQAFDGFEAGKHISEMKPGVILLDIGLPGIDGHKLCKRIKEDPLLGSPVIVAITGLPDSTLEKTVLGEGADAFFTKPLDFEKLCARIEELTASRAPAGDAHG
;
A
#
# COMPACT_ATOMS: atom_id res chain seq x y z
N MET A 1 -0.42 1.87 -26.95
CA MET A 1 0.20 1.99 -25.61
C MET A 1 0.20 0.62 -24.98
N ALA A 2 1.39 0.03 -24.80
CA ALA A 2 1.52 -1.33 -24.30
C ALA A 2 1.15 -1.37 -22.82
N LYS A 3 0.13 -2.14 -22.47
CA LYS A 3 -0.24 -2.51 -21.11
C LYS A 3 0.95 -3.27 -20.52
N LYS A 4 1.70 -2.65 -19.59
CA LYS A 4 2.79 -3.31 -18.90
C LYS A 4 2.16 -4.40 -18.03
N GLU A 5 2.20 -5.65 -18.50
CA GLU A 5 1.68 -6.80 -17.77
C GLU A 5 2.39 -6.90 -16.41
N LYS A 6 1.61 -7.09 -15.36
CA LYS A 6 2.08 -7.38 -14.00
C LYS A 6 2.99 -8.59 -14.10
N LYS A 7 4.27 -8.44 -13.79
CA LYS A 7 5.24 -9.54 -13.84
C LYS A 7 4.91 -10.50 -12.71
N VAL A 8 4.07 -11.48 -13.01
CA VAL A 8 3.63 -12.49 -12.05
C VAL A 8 4.86 -13.30 -11.63
N ARG A 9 5.22 -13.25 -10.34
CA ARG A 9 6.33 -14.03 -9.82
C ARG A 9 5.92 -15.49 -9.69
N ILE A 10 6.67 -16.36 -10.35
CA ILE A 10 6.39 -17.79 -10.46
C ILE A 10 7.62 -18.56 -10.01
N PHE A 11 7.42 -19.54 -9.14
CA PHE A 11 8.47 -20.39 -8.57
C PHE A 11 8.41 -21.82 -9.15
N SER A 12 9.55 -22.41 -9.37
CA SER A 12 9.68 -23.85 -9.61
C SER A 12 9.51 -24.63 -8.29
N ALA A 13 9.25 -25.93 -8.39
CA ALA A 13 9.18 -26.77 -7.19
C ALA A 13 10.50 -26.79 -6.38
N LEU A 14 11.63 -26.62 -7.06
CA LEU A 14 12.94 -26.52 -6.40
C LEU A 14 13.08 -25.23 -5.60
N GLU A 15 12.74 -24.08 -6.20
CA GLU A 15 12.74 -22.79 -5.51
C GLU A 15 11.77 -22.79 -4.31
N VAL A 16 10.60 -23.41 -4.44
CA VAL A 16 9.68 -23.60 -3.31
C VAL A 16 10.32 -24.44 -2.20
N ALA A 17 11.05 -25.50 -2.56
CA ALA A 17 11.75 -26.35 -1.59
C ALA A 17 12.83 -25.55 -0.84
N ASP A 18 13.63 -24.78 -1.56
CA ASP A 18 14.69 -23.93 -0.99
C ASP A 18 14.09 -22.85 -0.05
N ILE A 19 13.03 -22.18 -0.47
CA ILE A 19 12.30 -21.18 0.32
C ILE A 19 11.75 -21.79 1.62
N CYS A 20 11.21 -23.01 1.55
CA CYS A 20 10.61 -23.70 2.70
C CYS A 20 11.63 -24.47 3.56
N GLY A 21 12.90 -24.51 3.16
CA GLY A 21 13.93 -25.28 3.87
C GLY A 21 13.69 -26.80 3.83
N VAL A 22 13.10 -27.33 2.75
CA VAL A 22 12.79 -28.74 2.57
C VAL A 22 13.45 -29.31 1.33
N VAL A 23 13.47 -30.63 1.19
CA VAL A 23 13.95 -31.26 -0.04
C VAL A 23 12.92 -31.15 -1.17
N ASN A 24 13.38 -31.04 -2.42
CA ASN A 24 12.52 -30.86 -3.61
C ASN A 24 11.37 -31.87 -3.68
N GLN A 25 11.59 -33.10 -3.29
CA GLN A 25 10.57 -34.17 -3.29
C GLN A 25 9.40 -33.82 -2.35
N THR A 26 9.66 -33.12 -1.23
CA THR A 26 8.61 -32.68 -0.29
C THR A 26 7.72 -31.62 -0.94
N ALA A 27 8.29 -30.63 -1.62
CA ALA A 27 7.52 -29.61 -2.33
C ALA A 27 6.68 -30.23 -3.46
N ILE A 28 7.24 -31.17 -4.21
CA ILE A 28 6.50 -31.94 -5.24
C ILE A 28 5.33 -32.72 -4.60
N ASN A 29 5.53 -33.34 -3.45
CA ASN A 29 4.48 -34.09 -2.76
C ASN A 29 3.35 -33.15 -2.27
N TRP A 30 3.66 -31.94 -1.79
CA TRP A 30 2.64 -30.95 -1.43
C TRP A 30 1.77 -30.57 -2.64
N ILE A 31 2.39 -30.42 -3.81
CA ILE A 31 1.69 -30.11 -5.06
C ILE A 31 0.80 -31.29 -5.48
N LYS A 32 1.36 -32.51 -5.53
CA LYS A 32 0.64 -33.73 -5.96
C LYS A 32 -0.54 -34.07 -5.06
N ASN A 33 -0.41 -33.81 -3.76
CA ASN A 33 -1.48 -34.04 -2.78
C ASN A 33 -2.49 -32.87 -2.69
N GLY A 34 -2.35 -31.84 -3.52
CA GLY A 34 -3.27 -30.68 -3.55
C GLY A 34 -3.13 -29.71 -2.37
N PHE A 35 -2.09 -29.85 -1.55
CA PHE A 35 -1.83 -28.92 -0.44
C PHE A 35 -1.30 -27.57 -0.92
N LEU A 36 -0.45 -27.60 -1.97
CA LEU A 36 0.09 -26.41 -2.61
C LEU A 36 -0.42 -26.33 -4.04
N LYS A 37 -1.09 -25.25 -4.36
CA LYS A 37 -1.62 -24.98 -5.69
C LYS A 37 -0.48 -24.73 -6.68
N ALA A 38 -0.51 -25.41 -7.82
CA ALA A 38 0.49 -25.27 -8.86
C ALA A 38 -0.11 -25.56 -10.23
N PHE A 39 0.53 -25.08 -11.28
CA PHE A 39 0.25 -25.49 -12.65
C PHE A 39 1.45 -26.21 -13.26
N MET A 40 1.22 -26.93 -14.32
CA MET A 40 2.26 -27.67 -15.03
C MET A 40 2.55 -26.98 -16.36
N THR A 41 3.83 -26.76 -16.65
CA THR A 41 4.25 -26.26 -17.96
C THR A 41 4.12 -27.37 -19.03
N PRO A 42 4.09 -27.03 -20.33
CA PRO A 42 4.11 -28.03 -21.42
C PRO A 42 5.29 -29.01 -21.33
N GLY A 43 6.41 -28.60 -20.71
CA GLY A 43 7.58 -29.43 -20.44
C GLY A 43 7.49 -30.33 -19.20
N GLY A 44 6.31 -30.41 -18.55
CA GLY A 44 6.08 -31.29 -17.40
C GLY A 44 6.63 -30.77 -16.06
N GLN A 45 6.99 -29.48 -15.97
CA GLN A 45 7.52 -28.90 -14.75
C GLN A 45 6.44 -28.18 -13.96
N TYR A 46 6.42 -28.38 -12.64
CA TYR A 46 5.53 -27.63 -11.75
C TYR A 46 5.97 -26.18 -11.59
N ARG A 47 4.97 -25.30 -11.57
CA ARG A 47 5.13 -23.86 -11.33
C ARG A 47 4.07 -23.40 -10.32
N VAL A 48 4.48 -22.59 -9.36
CA VAL A 48 3.67 -22.07 -8.25
C VAL A 48 3.65 -20.56 -8.32
N TYR A 49 2.48 -19.96 -8.30
CA TYR A 49 2.36 -18.51 -8.16
C TYR A 49 2.75 -18.06 -6.75
N ALA A 50 3.37 -16.88 -6.64
CA ALA A 50 3.76 -16.32 -5.34
C ALA A 50 2.59 -16.24 -4.35
N GLU A 51 1.42 -15.84 -4.82
CA GLU A 51 0.19 -15.77 -4.02
C GLU A 51 -0.26 -17.12 -3.46
N ASP A 52 -0.17 -18.20 -4.26
CA ASP A 52 -0.52 -19.56 -3.82
C ASP A 52 0.51 -20.09 -2.79
N LEU A 53 1.79 -19.74 -2.96
CA LEU A 53 2.84 -20.10 -1.99
C LEU A 53 2.65 -19.36 -0.67
N LEU A 54 2.35 -18.06 -0.69
CA LEU A 54 2.04 -17.26 0.49
C LEU A 54 0.83 -17.81 1.26
N ALA A 55 -0.26 -18.10 0.54
CA ALA A 55 -1.46 -18.69 1.13
C ALA A 55 -1.17 -20.06 1.80
N PHE A 56 -0.35 -20.89 1.16
CA PHE A 56 0.06 -22.19 1.69
C PHE A 56 0.88 -22.01 2.98
N LEU A 57 1.92 -21.17 2.99
CA LEU A 57 2.77 -20.93 4.15
C LEU A 57 1.95 -20.39 5.33
N SER A 58 1.08 -19.40 5.08
CA SER A 58 0.19 -18.82 6.08
C SER A 58 -0.75 -19.87 6.69
N SER A 59 -1.39 -20.68 5.85
CA SER A 59 -2.34 -21.71 6.31
C SER A 59 -1.71 -22.83 7.16
N ARG A 60 -0.38 -22.99 7.03
CA ARG A 60 0.40 -23.99 7.76
C ARG A 60 1.16 -23.44 8.96
N GLY A 61 1.02 -22.13 9.25
CA GLY A 61 1.79 -21.46 10.28
C GLY A 61 3.31 -21.47 10.05
N MET A 62 3.73 -21.61 8.80
CA MET A 62 5.15 -21.59 8.42
C MET A 62 5.64 -20.15 8.35
N ARG A 63 6.91 -19.95 8.72
CA ARG A 63 7.54 -18.64 8.60
C ARG A 63 7.56 -18.21 7.13
N ILE A 64 7.04 -17.03 6.84
CA ILE A 64 7.10 -16.44 5.50
C ILE A 64 8.46 -15.76 5.36
N PRO A 65 9.33 -16.19 4.44
CA PRO A 65 10.62 -15.54 4.18
C PRO A 65 10.41 -14.11 3.67
N GLN A 66 11.36 -13.24 4.01
CA GLN A 66 11.32 -11.83 3.64
C GLN A 66 11.25 -11.65 2.10
N GLU A 67 11.92 -12.51 1.34
CA GLU A 67 11.92 -12.53 -0.12
C GLU A 67 10.53 -12.78 -0.74
N LEU A 68 9.63 -13.45 -0.01
CA LEU A 68 8.24 -13.65 -0.42
C LEU A 68 7.33 -12.51 0.10
N GLN A 69 7.70 -11.86 1.19
CA GLN A 69 7.02 -10.65 1.67
C GLN A 69 7.29 -9.46 0.74
N GLU A 70 8.47 -9.44 0.11
CA GLU A 70 8.85 -8.44 -0.91
C GLU A 70 8.19 -8.68 -2.28
N SER A 71 7.38 -9.73 -2.44
CA SER A 71 6.72 -10.05 -3.72
C SER A 71 5.59 -9.09 -4.11
N ASP A 72 5.31 -8.09 -3.31
CA ASP A 72 4.47 -6.95 -3.66
C ASP A 72 5.27 -5.65 -3.61
N GLU A 73 6.32 -5.53 -4.45
CA GLU A 73 6.99 -4.23 -4.70
C GLU A 73 6.00 -3.12 -5.08
N ASN A 74 4.75 -3.47 -5.31
CA ASN A 74 3.66 -2.57 -5.69
C ASN A 74 2.55 -2.46 -4.65
N THR A 75 2.62 -3.11 -3.50
CA THR A 75 1.63 -2.89 -2.43
C THR A 75 2.00 -1.68 -1.59
N ALA A 76 1.00 -0.85 -1.35
CA ALA A 76 1.12 0.23 -0.39
C ALA A 76 1.33 -0.34 1.03
N ASP A 77 2.26 0.23 1.78
CA ASP A 77 2.44 -0.10 3.18
C ASP A 77 1.38 0.64 4.02
N TRP A 78 0.34 -0.08 4.42
CA TRP A 78 -0.82 0.46 5.14
C TRP A 78 -0.48 1.03 6.52
N ARG A 79 0.72 0.76 7.05
CA ARG A 79 1.23 1.34 8.29
C ARG A 79 2.03 2.62 8.07
N ARG A 80 2.17 3.08 6.82
CA ARG A 80 2.83 4.35 6.51
C ARG A 80 1.82 5.41 6.11
N ILE A 81 1.90 6.54 6.79
CA ILE A 81 1.13 7.75 6.47
C ILE A 81 2.10 8.82 6.03
N LEU A 82 1.89 9.38 4.85
CA LEU A 82 2.63 10.53 4.35
C LEU A 82 1.76 11.79 4.47
N ILE A 83 2.27 12.80 5.16
CA ILE A 83 1.69 14.13 5.22
C ILE A 83 2.39 14.98 4.17
N VAL A 84 1.62 15.64 3.30
CA VAL A 84 2.11 16.55 2.26
C VAL A 84 1.43 17.88 2.45
N ASP A 85 2.14 18.85 3.02
CA ASP A 85 1.64 20.19 3.33
C ASP A 85 2.84 21.14 3.46
N ASP A 86 2.83 22.27 2.77
CA ASP A 86 3.92 23.26 2.77
C ASP A 86 3.93 24.13 4.04
N ASP A 87 2.82 24.15 4.80
CA ASP A 87 2.81 24.78 6.11
C ASP A 87 3.49 23.88 7.15
N GLU A 88 4.74 24.20 7.49
CA GLU A 88 5.54 23.46 8.47
C GLU A 88 4.85 23.30 9.83
N ASN A 89 4.05 24.28 10.25
CA ASN A 89 3.36 24.25 11.55
C ASN A 89 2.23 23.20 11.51
N ILE A 90 1.42 23.22 10.47
CA ILE A 90 0.32 22.25 10.27
C ILE A 90 0.90 20.84 10.10
N ASN A 91 1.91 20.69 9.26
CA ASN A 91 2.58 19.43 8.98
C ASN A 91 3.18 18.82 10.26
N THR A 92 3.90 19.62 11.05
CA THR A 92 4.48 19.19 12.33
C THR A 92 3.41 18.85 13.36
N LEU A 93 2.36 19.64 13.45
CA LEU A 93 1.25 19.42 14.40
C LEU A 93 0.51 18.11 14.05
N LEU A 94 0.20 17.87 12.79
CA LEU A 94 -0.39 16.63 12.31
C LEU A 94 0.48 15.41 12.64
N LYS A 95 1.79 15.49 12.35
CA LYS A 95 2.72 14.40 12.68
C LYS A 95 2.68 14.07 14.17
N ARG A 96 2.80 15.08 15.04
CA ARG A 96 2.79 14.89 16.50
C ARG A 96 1.50 14.25 16.97
N PHE A 97 0.37 14.69 16.46
CA PHE A 97 -0.95 14.17 16.80
C PHE A 97 -1.10 12.71 16.34
N LEU A 98 -0.82 12.44 15.04
CA LEU A 98 -0.93 11.10 14.47
C LEU A 98 0.02 10.09 15.12
N THR A 99 1.26 10.48 15.40
CA THR A 99 2.23 9.60 16.09
C THR A 99 1.73 9.18 17.48
N ARG A 100 1.05 10.10 18.20
CA ARG A 100 0.48 9.79 19.52
C ARG A 100 -0.78 8.92 19.41
N ARG A 101 -1.63 9.21 18.43
CA ARG A 101 -2.96 8.56 18.29
C ARG A 101 -2.87 7.20 17.59
N LEU A 102 -1.92 7.06 16.68
CA LEU A 102 -1.69 5.87 15.83
C LEU A 102 -0.24 5.34 16.04
N PRO A 103 0.10 4.80 17.21
CA PRO A 103 1.49 4.43 17.53
C PRO A 103 2.06 3.28 16.68
N SER A 104 1.20 2.49 16.04
CA SER A 104 1.59 1.42 15.11
C SER A 104 1.91 1.93 13.69
N TYR A 105 1.67 3.22 13.42
CA TYR A 105 1.92 3.80 12.10
C TYR A 105 3.23 4.58 12.06
N THR A 106 3.92 4.51 10.94
CA THR A 106 5.07 5.36 10.63
C THR A 106 4.58 6.62 9.92
N ILE A 107 4.79 7.78 10.55
CA ILE A 107 4.35 9.07 10.01
C ILE A 107 5.51 9.78 9.33
N MET A 108 5.37 9.99 8.03
CA MET A 108 6.34 10.68 7.18
C MET A 108 5.81 12.07 6.80
N GLN A 109 6.71 12.96 6.44
CA GLN A 109 6.39 14.34 6.06
C GLN A 109 7.03 14.66 4.71
N ALA A 110 6.35 15.47 3.93
CA ALA A 110 6.87 16.15 2.76
C ALA A 110 6.32 17.58 2.77
N PHE A 111 7.15 18.54 2.38
CA PHE A 111 6.82 19.94 2.42
C PHE A 111 6.63 20.55 1.03
N ASP A 112 6.90 19.76 0.02
CA ASP A 112 6.66 20.11 -1.37
C ASP A 112 6.34 18.84 -2.18
N GLY A 113 5.96 19.04 -3.44
CA GLY A 113 5.57 17.92 -4.28
C GLY A 113 6.72 17.10 -4.85
N PHE A 114 7.93 17.63 -4.87
CA PHE A 114 9.11 16.87 -5.27
C PHE A 114 9.44 15.84 -4.17
N GLU A 115 9.50 16.29 -2.93
CA GLU A 115 9.70 15.43 -1.77
C GLU A 115 8.56 14.41 -1.61
N ALA A 116 7.32 14.86 -1.82
CA ALA A 116 6.15 13.96 -1.83
C ALA A 116 6.29 12.87 -2.89
N GLY A 117 6.62 13.22 -4.14
CA GLY A 117 6.82 12.26 -5.23
C GLY A 117 7.92 11.24 -4.93
N LYS A 118 9.03 11.68 -4.34
CA LYS A 118 10.12 10.80 -3.89
C LYS A 118 9.62 9.81 -2.83
N HIS A 119 9.00 10.29 -1.77
CA HIS A 119 8.48 9.43 -0.69
C HIS A 119 7.41 8.46 -1.18
N ILE A 120 6.50 8.89 -2.05
CA ILE A 120 5.47 8.03 -2.62
C ILE A 120 6.10 6.89 -3.44
N SER A 121 7.10 7.19 -4.25
CA SER A 121 7.77 6.20 -5.10
C SER A 121 8.61 5.21 -4.29
N GLU A 122 9.41 5.69 -3.33
CA GLU A 122 10.37 4.88 -2.58
C GLU A 122 9.73 4.12 -1.42
N MET A 123 8.79 4.77 -0.72
CA MET A 123 8.26 4.29 0.57
C MET A 123 6.85 3.70 0.45
N LYS A 124 6.15 3.95 -0.66
CA LYS A 124 4.80 3.45 -0.96
C LYS A 124 3.83 3.54 0.23
N PRO A 125 3.57 4.76 0.74
CA PRO A 125 2.67 4.92 1.87
C PRO A 125 1.27 4.41 1.56
N GLY A 126 0.63 3.73 2.51
CA GLY A 126 -0.75 3.28 2.38
C GLY A 126 -1.76 4.40 2.50
N VAL A 127 -1.38 5.51 3.17
CA VAL A 127 -2.22 6.69 3.35
C VAL A 127 -1.43 7.95 3.00
N ILE A 128 -2.04 8.85 2.25
CA ILE A 128 -1.47 10.15 1.90
C ILE A 128 -2.46 11.24 2.34
N LEU A 129 -2.04 12.10 3.26
CA LEU A 129 -2.74 13.34 3.60
C LEU A 129 -2.19 14.43 2.71
N LEU A 130 -2.95 14.90 1.75
CA LEU A 130 -2.48 15.78 0.67
C LEU A 130 -3.15 17.14 0.76
N ASP A 131 -2.38 18.18 1.06
CA ASP A 131 -2.85 19.56 0.83
C ASP A 131 -2.95 19.79 -0.69
N ILE A 132 -4.13 20.18 -1.14
CA ILE A 132 -4.38 20.47 -2.55
C ILE A 132 -3.87 21.85 -2.95
N GLY A 133 -3.69 22.74 -1.97
CA GLY A 133 -3.20 24.11 -2.16
C GLY A 133 -1.68 24.25 -2.27
N LEU A 134 -0.94 23.17 -2.47
CA LEU A 134 0.53 23.19 -2.58
C LEU A 134 1.02 24.14 -3.67
N PRO A 135 1.97 25.03 -3.38
CA PRO A 135 2.53 25.94 -4.39
C PRO A 135 3.29 25.15 -5.47
N GLY A 136 3.07 25.54 -6.72
CA GLY A 136 3.79 24.96 -7.87
C GLY A 136 3.34 23.58 -8.32
N ILE A 137 2.41 22.94 -7.61
CA ILE A 137 1.80 21.67 -7.99
C ILE A 137 0.29 21.80 -7.99
N ASP A 138 -0.30 21.33 -9.06
CA ASP A 138 -1.73 21.09 -9.13
C ASP A 138 -2.05 19.82 -8.31
N GLY A 139 -2.48 19.99 -7.06
CA GLY A 139 -2.79 18.90 -6.13
C GLY A 139 -3.85 17.95 -6.68
N HIS A 140 -4.75 18.45 -7.53
CA HIS A 140 -5.72 17.64 -8.25
C HIS A 140 -5.04 16.66 -9.19
N LYS A 141 -4.13 17.16 -10.04
CA LYS A 141 -3.39 16.30 -10.97
C LYS A 141 -2.50 15.30 -10.25
N LEU A 142 -1.96 15.68 -9.09
CA LEU A 142 -1.18 14.77 -8.26
C LEU A 142 -2.05 13.64 -7.72
N CYS A 143 -3.24 13.94 -7.17
CA CYS A 143 -4.20 12.95 -6.71
C CYS A 143 -4.53 11.95 -7.80
N LYS A 144 -4.93 12.43 -8.98
CA LYS A 144 -5.26 11.60 -10.13
C LYS A 144 -4.09 10.71 -10.57
N ARG A 145 -2.88 11.27 -10.68
CA ARG A 145 -1.67 10.51 -11.05
C ARG A 145 -1.36 9.38 -10.07
N ILE A 146 -1.47 9.65 -8.77
CA ILE A 146 -1.24 8.64 -7.74
C ILE A 146 -2.24 7.50 -7.89
N LYS A 147 -3.51 7.80 -8.16
CA LYS A 147 -4.55 6.79 -8.32
C LYS A 147 -4.46 6.00 -9.62
N GLU A 148 -3.99 6.63 -10.68
CA GLU A 148 -3.85 5.99 -12.00
C GLU A 148 -2.56 5.17 -12.14
N ASP A 149 -1.58 5.34 -11.25
CA ASP A 149 -0.33 4.58 -11.30
C ASP A 149 -0.43 3.27 -10.51
N PRO A 150 -0.50 2.12 -11.21
CA PRO A 150 -0.62 0.82 -10.55
C PRO A 150 0.64 0.43 -9.76
N LEU A 151 1.77 1.13 -9.98
CA LEU A 151 3.03 0.87 -9.28
C LEU A 151 3.03 1.45 -7.85
N LEU A 152 2.08 2.32 -7.52
CA LEU A 152 1.99 2.99 -6.23
C LEU A 152 1.05 2.28 -5.23
N GLY A 153 0.49 1.11 -5.60
CA GLY A 153 -0.31 0.28 -4.69
C GLY A 153 -1.67 0.85 -4.31
N SER A 154 -2.16 1.85 -5.03
CA SER A 154 -3.48 2.50 -4.83
C SER A 154 -3.70 3.00 -3.39
N PRO A 155 -2.84 3.88 -2.85
CA PRO A 155 -2.96 4.39 -1.48
C PRO A 155 -4.29 5.10 -1.25
N VAL A 156 -4.73 5.15 0.01
CA VAL A 156 -5.81 6.05 0.45
C VAL A 156 -5.30 7.48 0.36
N ILE A 157 -6.05 8.34 -0.33
CA ILE A 157 -5.75 9.77 -0.42
C ILE A 157 -6.83 10.54 0.33
N VAL A 158 -6.41 11.24 1.37
CA VAL A 158 -7.23 12.21 2.10
C VAL A 158 -6.81 13.59 1.65
N ALA A 159 -7.64 14.24 0.86
CA ALA A 159 -7.40 15.59 0.37
C ALA A 159 -7.73 16.61 1.47
N ILE A 160 -6.85 17.60 1.62
CA ILE A 160 -6.98 18.68 2.60
C ILE A 160 -6.91 20.00 1.85
N THR A 161 -7.71 21.01 2.24
CA THR A 161 -7.65 22.34 1.65
C THR A 161 -7.96 23.45 2.65
N GLY A 162 -7.33 24.60 2.46
CA GLY A 162 -7.69 25.83 3.18
C GLY A 162 -8.85 26.60 2.56
N LEU A 163 -9.27 26.22 1.35
CA LEU A 163 -10.34 26.91 0.61
C LEU A 163 -11.59 26.02 0.59
N PRO A 164 -12.63 26.33 1.36
CA PRO A 164 -13.89 25.60 1.32
C PRO A 164 -14.64 25.91 0.02
N ASP A 165 -14.63 24.97 -0.92
CA ASP A 165 -15.41 25.05 -2.16
C ASP A 165 -16.07 23.70 -2.42
N SER A 166 -17.40 23.69 -2.47
CA SER A 166 -18.18 22.48 -2.74
C SER A 166 -17.94 21.91 -4.15
N THR A 167 -17.49 22.73 -5.09
CA THR A 167 -17.11 22.30 -6.44
C THR A 167 -15.76 21.57 -6.38
N LEU A 168 -14.84 22.10 -5.58
CA LEU A 168 -13.52 21.51 -5.35
C LEU A 168 -13.62 20.12 -4.73
N GLU A 169 -14.44 19.95 -3.69
CA GLU A 169 -14.69 18.66 -3.05
C GLU A 169 -15.15 17.61 -4.07
N LYS A 170 -16.19 17.93 -4.85
CA LYS A 170 -16.73 17.02 -5.87
C LYS A 170 -15.68 16.65 -6.92
N THR A 171 -14.88 17.62 -7.33
CA THR A 171 -13.83 17.41 -8.34
C THR A 171 -12.77 16.47 -7.81
N VAL A 172 -12.24 16.71 -6.61
CA VAL A 172 -11.16 15.92 -6.02
C VAL A 172 -11.59 14.50 -5.68
N LEU A 173 -12.80 14.32 -5.15
CA LEU A 173 -13.37 13.00 -4.94
C LEU A 173 -13.60 12.26 -6.28
N GLY A 174 -14.02 12.98 -7.33
CA GLY A 174 -14.14 12.44 -8.69
C GLY A 174 -12.81 12.05 -9.33
N GLU A 175 -11.71 12.66 -8.91
CA GLU A 175 -10.34 12.35 -9.33
C GLU A 175 -9.69 11.24 -8.52
N GLY A 176 -10.42 10.68 -7.56
CA GLY A 176 -10.03 9.48 -6.84
C GLY A 176 -9.57 9.69 -5.40
N ALA A 177 -9.71 10.88 -4.80
CA ALA A 177 -9.53 11.01 -3.35
C ALA A 177 -10.60 10.18 -2.61
N ASP A 178 -10.20 9.55 -1.51
CA ASP A 178 -11.08 8.71 -0.69
C ASP A 178 -11.81 9.51 0.41
N ALA A 179 -11.29 10.68 0.73
CA ALA A 179 -11.91 11.62 1.66
C ALA A 179 -11.44 13.07 1.39
N PHE A 180 -12.21 14.02 1.89
CA PHE A 180 -11.93 15.44 1.76
C PHE A 180 -12.14 16.14 3.10
N PHE A 181 -11.20 17.01 3.49
CA PHE A 181 -11.24 17.81 4.72
C PHE A 181 -10.89 19.27 4.44
N THR A 182 -11.51 20.18 5.18
CA THR A 182 -11.19 21.61 5.14
C THR A 182 -10.39 22.01 6.36
N LYS A 183 -9.43 22.94 6.20
CA LYS A 183 -8.77 23.60 7.32
C LYS A 183 -9.74 24.65 7.93
N PRO A 184 -9.81 24.80 9.28
CA PRO A 184 -9.01 24.10 10.29
C PRO A 184 -9.45 22.65 10.50
N LEU A 185 -8.47 21.75 10.63
CA LEU A 185 -8.70 20.31 10.72
C LEU A 185 -9.22 19.90 12.11
N ASP A 186 -10.27 19.09 12.12
CA ASP A 186 -10.66 18.28 13.28
C ASP A 186 -9.84 16.97 13.24
N PHE A 187 -8.78 16.91 14.04
CA PHE A 187 -7.84 15.82 14.01
C PHE A 187 -8.43 14.47 14.47
N GLU A 188 -9.42 14.51 15.38
CA GLU A 188 -10.08 13.26 15.81
C GLU A 188 -10.93 12.67 14.69
N LYS A 189 -11.68 13.52 13.96
CA LYS A 189 -12.44 13.08 12.79
C LYS A 189 -11.53 12.60 11.68
N LEU A 190 -10.38 13.27 11.48
CA LEU A 190 -9.40 12.84 10.50
C LEU A 190 -8.86 11.44 10.82
N CYS A 191 -8.47 11.19 12.08
CA CYS A 191 -8.01 9.88 12.52
C CYS A 191 -9.09 8.80 12.33
N ALA A 192 -10.31 9.04 12.80
CA ALA A 192 -11.41 8.10 12.66
C ALA A 192 -11.65 7.73 11.18
N ARG A 193 -11.54 8.72 10.28
CA ARG A 193 -11.69 8.48 8.85
C ARG A 193 -10.53 7.69 8.25
N ILE A 194 -9.30 7.92 8.69
CA ILE A 194 -8.13 7.12 8.27
C ILE A 194 -8.32 5.66 8.71
N GLU A 195 -8.67 5.43 9.98
CA GLU A 195 -8.91 4.08 10.52
C GLU A 195 -10.03 3.36 9.75
N GLU A 196 -11.13 4.04 9.43
CA GLU A 196 -12.23 3.49 8.63
C GLU A 196 -11.77 3.09 7.22
N LEU A 197 -11.06 3.98 6.52
CA LEU A 197 -10.62 3.75 5.14
C LEU A 197 -9.54 2.66 5.03
N THR A 198 -8.75 2.45 6.08
CA THR A 198 -7.69 1.45 6.11
C THR A 198 -8.15 0.09 6.63
N ALA A 199 -9.23 0.03 7.44
CA ALA A 199 -9.73 -1.20 8.04
C ALA A 199 -10.07 -2.32 7.03
N SER A 200 -10.53 -1.95 5.83
CA SER A 200 -10.86 -2.90 4.75
C SER A 200 -9.69 -3.28 3.85
N ARG A 201 -8.55 -2.60 4.00
CA ARG A 201 -7.39 -2.72 3.09
C ARG A 201 -6.14 -3.24 3.78
N ALA A 202 -6.07 -3.16 5.10
CA ALA A 202 -4.99 -3.79 5.87
C ALA A 202 -5.11 -5.33 5.78
N PRO A 203 -4.01 -6.06 5.57
CA PRO A 203 -4.04 -7.52 5.59
C PRO A 203 -4.58 -7.99 6.95
N ALA A 204 -5.51 -8.96 6.92
CA ALA A 204 -6.18 -9.52 8.10
C ALA A 204 -5.19 -10.33 8.97
N GLY A 205 -4.25 -9.66 9.62
CA GLY A 205 -3.19 -10.28 10.42
C GLY A 205 -2.82 -9.53 11.70
N ASP A 206 -3.23 -8.28 11.86
CA ASP A 206 -2.67 -7.40 12.91
C ASP A 206 -3.70 -6.77 13.86
N ALA A 207 -4.86 -7.36 13.98
CA ALA A 207 -5.83 -6.95 15.02
C ALA A 207 -5.66 -7.83 16.26
N HIS A 208 -4.51 -7.81 16.93
CA HIS A 208 -4.35 -8.17 18.36
C HIS A 208 -2.86 -8.13 18.73
N GLY A 209 -2.47 -7.11 19.42
CA GLY A 209 -1.22 -6.98 20.14
C GLY A 209 -1.34 -5.84 21.12
#